data_a02a0dc7a1fcf24a8c6bfebef865c6fa
#
_entry.id   a02a0dc7a1fcf24a8c6bfebef865c6fa
#
_cell.length_a   1.000
_cell.length_b   1.000
_cell.length_c   1.000
_cell.angle_alpha   90.00
_cell.angle_beta   90.00
_cell.angle_gamma   90.00
#
_symmetry.space_group_name_H-M   'P 1'
#
loop_
_entity.id
_entity.type
_entity.pdbx_description
1 polymer ?
#
loop_
_entity_poly.entity_id
_entity_poly.type
_entity_poly.pdbx_seq_one_letter_code
_entity_poly.pdbx_strand_id
1 'polypeptide(L)'
;MEDSSFTTGRRGVAATVVVEKRVGSLAEHGGSLQECKALGDKVNKNSGSMGVAFSSCTVPAAGKPNFDIGDDEMEFGVGIHGEPGRRRDKMKSAQEITNELLEAINEDLKPETNEEILLFVNGMGGTPLTELYLIYDNAKNMLDKKNIKISRSLVGNYCTSLEMQGASITLTKLDEELLKHWDSSVHTAAMRWGV
;
A
#
# COMPACT_ATOMS: atom_id res chain seq x y z
N MET A 1 6.66 -9.69 4.14
CA MET A 1 6.65 -11.01 3.48
C MET A 1 8.08 -11.36 3.06
N GLU A 2 8.71 -12.26 3.81
CA GLU A 2 10.11 -12.62 3.58
C GLU A 2 10.28 -13.60 2.40
N ASP A 3 9.23 -14.34 2.04
CA ASP A 3 9.23 -15.27 0.92
C ASP A 3 8.56 -14.69 -0.33
N SER A 4 9.30 -13.91 -1.10
CA SER A 4 8.92 -13.57 -2.46
C SER A 4 9.81 -14.35 -3.44
N SER A 5 9.21 -15.25 -4.22
CA SER A 5 9.95 -16.09 -5.19
C SER A 5 10.66 -15.29 -6.29
N PHE A 6 10.36 -14.01 -6.45
CA PHE A 6 10.81 -13.19 -7.58
C PHE A 6 11.42 -11.84 -7.19
N THR A 7 11.46 -11.48 -5.91
CA THR A 7 12.04 -10.21 -5.44
C THR A 7 12.95 -10.44 -4.24
N THR A 8 14.02 -9.67 -4.14
CA THR A 8 14.90 -9.68 -2.97
C THR A 8 14.25 -8.85 -1.87
N GLY A 9 13.71 -9.50 -0.83
CA GLY A 9 13.11 -8.85 0.33
C GLY A 9 11.60 -8.63 0.25
N ARG A 10 11.08 -7.76 1.10
CA ARG A 10 9.63 -7.47 1.23
C ARG A 10 9.10 -6.77 0.01
N ARG A 11 7.93 -7.20 -0.48
CA ARG A 11 7.19 -6.51 -1.53
C ARG A 11 6.35 -5.40 -0.89
N GLY A 12 6.60 -4.14 -1.27
CA GLY A 12 6.01 -2.97 -0.62
C GLY A 12 4.88 -2.29 -1.39
N VAL A 13 4.61 -2.66 -2.62
CA VAL A 13 3.61 -2.03 -3.50
C VAL A 13 3.58 -0.49 -3.31
N ALA A 14 2.49 0.05 -2.73
CA ALA A 14 2.32 1.49 -2.51
C ALA A 14 3.19 2.06 -1.36
N ALA A 15 3.85 1.23 -0.55
CA ALA A 15 4.81 1.72 0.44
C ALA A 15 5.96 2.54 -0.18
N THR A 16 6.23 2.37 -1.49
CA THR A 16 7.19 3.21 -2.22
C THR A 16 6.86 4.69 -2.09
N VAL A 17 5.58 5.08 -2.22
CA VAL A 17 5.12 6.47 -2.05
C VAL A 17 5.39 6.99 -0.63
N VAL A 18 5.24 6.11 0.37
CA VAL A 18 5.50 6.45 1.78
C VAL A 18 6.98 6.68 2.02
N VAL A 19 7.85 5.86 1.42
CA VAL A 19 9.31 6.02 1.46
C VAL A 19 9.71 7.31 0.76
N GLU A 20 9.28 7.51 -0.48
CA GLU A 20 9.64 8.67 -1.31
C GLU A 20 9.24 9.99 -0.65
N LYS A 21 8.02 10.09 -0.11
CA LYS A 21 7.55 11.30 0.56
C LYS A 21 8.40 11.64 1.78
N ARG A 22 8.75 10.65 2.61
CA ARG A 22 9.51 10.89 3.85
C ARG A 22 10.97 11.14 3.60
N VAL A 23 11.60 10.31 2.77
CA VAL A 23 13.02 10.48 2.42
C VAL A 23 13.23 11.76 1.62
N GLY A 24 12.32 12.07 0.69
CA GLY A 24 12.34 13.34 -0.04
C GLY A 24 12.24 14.56 0.89
N SER A 25 11.36 14.50 1.90
CA SER A 25 11.31 15.55 2.93
C SER A 25 12.64 15.71 3.68
N LEU A 26 13.28 14.63 4.11
CA LEU A 26 14.55 14.70 4.79
C LEU A 26 15.65 15.27 3.88
N ALA A 27 15.70 14.82 2.63
CA ALA A 27 16.67 15.31 1.65
C ALA A 27 16.50 16.81 1.38
N GLU A 28 15.26 17.30 1.23
CA GLU A 28 14.95 18.73 1.05
C GLU A 28 15.39 19.59 2.24
N HIS A 29 15.37 19.03 3.44
CA HIS A 29 15.88 19.69 4.66
C HIS A 29 17.40 19.52 4.87
N GLY A 30 18.13 19.04 3.87
CA GLY A 30 19.59 18.93 3.90
C GLY A 30 20.12 17.65 4.54
N GLY A 31 19.30 16.63 4.69
CA GLY A 31 19.75 15.32 5.18
C GLY A 31 20.80 14.69 4.28
N SER A 32 21.83 14.11 4.86
CA SER A 32 22.87 13.38 4.15
C SER A 32 22.34 12.09 3.50
N LEU A 33 23.08 11.53 2.55
CA LEU A 33 22.74 10.26 1.91
C LEU A 33 22.59 9.12 2.95
N GLN A 34 23.43 9.11 3.97
CA GLN A 34 23.38 8.11 5.03
C GLN A 34 22.10 8.24 5.88
N GLU A 35 21.72 9.47 6.22
CA GLU A 35 20.47 9.73 6.96
C GLU A 35 19.24 9.40 6.10
N CYS A 36 19.24 9.79 4.83
CA CYS A 36 18.18 9.43 3.89
C CYS A 36 18.02 7.90 3.76
N LYS A 37 19.13 7.18 3.63
CA LYS A 37 19.12 5.72 3.62
C LYS A 37 18.56 5.14 4.92
N ALA A 38 19.02 5.61 6.07
CA ALA A 38 18.56 5.14 7.37
C ALA A 38 17.05 5.37 7.57
N LEU A 39 16.54 6.53 7.16
CA LEU A 39 15.11 6.83 7.20
C LEU A 39 14.33 5.91 6.26
N GLY A 40 14.81 5.69 5.04
CA GLY A 40 14.20 4.76 4.10
C GLY A 40 14.11 3.33 4.63
N ASP A 41 15.20 2.83 5.22
CA ASP A 41 15.25 1.50 5.86
C ASP A 41 14.26 1.43 7.05
N LYS A 42 14.16 2.50 7.84
CA LYS A 42 13.20 2.61 8.95
C LYS A 42 11.75 2.58 8.44
N VAL A 43 11.42 3.36 7.41
CA VAL A 43 10.08 3.33 6.80
C VAL A 43 9.76 1.93 6.29
N ASN A 44 10.68 1.31 5.56
CA ASN A 44 10.49 -0.02 5.01
C ASN A 44 10.25 -1.07 6.11
N LYS A 45 11.01 -1.03 7.20
CA LYS A 45 10.86 -1.93 8.36
C LYS A 45 9.50 -1.76 9.04
N ASN A 46 8.98 -0.53 9.11
CA ASN A 46 7.73 -0.18 9.79
C ASN A 46 6.51 -0.22 8.86
N SER A 47 6.65 -0.65 7.60
CA SER A 47 5.55 -0.72 6.64
C SER A 47 5.26 -2.14 6.23
N GLY A 48 3.98 -2.48 6.06
CA GLY A 48 3.51 -3.72 5.48
C GLY A 48 2.42 -3.43 4.46
N SER A 49 2.46 -4.13 3.33
CA SER A 49 1.49 -3.96 2.25
C SER A 49 0.96 -5.31 1.79
N MET A 50 -0.33 -5.33 1.44
CA MET A 50 -0.97 -6.45 0.79
C MET A 50 -1.95 -5.95 -0.26
N GLY A 51 -1.95 -6.55 -1.45
CA GLY A 51 -2.82 -6.19 -2.54
C GLY A 51 -3.71 -7.33 -3.01
N VAL A 52 -4.75 -6.98 -3.75
CA VAL A 52 -5.64 -7.89 -4.48
C VAL A 52 -5.90 -7.33 -5.86
N ALA A 53 -5.95 -8.20 -6.88
CA ALA A 53 -6.37 -7.85 -8.22
C ALA A 53 -7.64 -8.62 -8.61
N PHE A 54 -8.52 -7.92 -9.35
CA PHE A 54 -9.75 -8.45 -9.94
C PHE A 54 -9.65 -8.58 -11.46
N SER A 55 -8.68 -7.91 -12.07
CA SER A 55 -8.33 -8.05 -13.48
C SER A 55 -6.81 -8.02 -13.65
N SER A 56 -6.34 -8.47 -14.79
CA SER A 56 -4.96 -8.21 -15.22
C SER A 56 -4.83 -6.77 -15.77
N CYS A 57 -3.62 -6.41 -16.19
CA CYS A 57 -3.40 -5.21 -17.01
C CYS A 57 -2.83 -5.58 -18.37
N THR A 58 -3.01 -4.69 -19.35
CA THR A 58 -2.48 -4.86 -20.71
C THR A 58 -1.31 -3.92 -20.93
N VAL A 59 -0.10 -4.47 -20.94
CA VAL A 59 1.09 -3.68 -21.27
C VAL A 59 1.03 -3.32 -22.75
N PRO A 60 1.08 -2.02 -23.15
CA PRO A 60 0.91 -1.59 -24.54
C PRO A 60 1.84 -2.30 -25.53
N ALA A 61 3.09 -2.55 -25.15
CA ALA A 61 4.04 -3.25 -26.01
C ALA A 61 3.69 -4.74 -26.23
N ALA A 62 2.97 -5.37 -25.30
CA ALA A 62 2.56 -6.77 -25.39
C ALA A 62 1.22 -6.93 -26.12
N GLY A 63 0.34 -5.93 -26.06
CA GLY A 63 -1.00 -5.92 -26.68
C GLY A 63 -1.97 -7.00 -26.17
N LYS A 64 -1.64 -7.63 -25.03
CA LYS A 64 -2.44 -8.67 -24.39
C LYS A 64 -2.31 -8.60 -22.86
N PRO A 65 -3.29 -9.15 -22.12
CA PRO A 65 -3.21 -9.27 -20.67
C PRO A 65 -1.93 -9.96 -20.21
N ASN A 66 -1.36 -9.52 -19.09
CA ASN A 66 -0.13 -10.09 -18.55
C ASN A 66 -0.35 -11.40 -17.76
N PHE A 67 -1.58 -11.67 -17.33
CA PHE A 67 -2.04 -12.94 -16.77
C PHE A 67 -3.54 -13.12 -17.03
N ASP A 68 -4.00 -14.36 -16.96
CA ASP A 68 -5.43 -14.69 -17.09
C ASP A 68 -6.08 -14.76 -15.71
N ILE A 69 -7.27 -14.19 -15.57
CA ILE A 69 -8.12 -14.26 -14.38
C ILE A 69 -9.59 -14.29 -14.82
N GLY A 70 -10.39 -15.15 -14.21
CA GLY A 70 -11.82 -15.24 -14.51
C GLY A 70 -12.62 -14.09 -13.91
N ASP A 71 -13.78 -13.79 -14.48
CA ASP A 71 -14.66 -12.69 -14.05
C ASP A 71 -15.12 -12.81 -12.58
N ASP A 72 -15.17 -14.04 -12.05
CA ASP A 72 -15.56 -14.34 -10.67
C ASP A 72 -14.36 -14.70 -9.77
N GLU A 73 -13.16 -14.36 -10.20
CA GLU A 73 -11.91 -14.66 -9.49
C GLU A 73 -11.20 -13.39 -9.02
N MET A 74 -10.36 -13.56 -8.01
CA MET A 74 -9.45 -12.53 -7.52
C MET A 74 -8.11 -13.16 -7.14
N GLU A 75 -7.04 -12.38 -7.23
CA GLU A 75 -5.70 -12.83 -6.90
C GLU A 75 -5.09 -11.98 -5.79
N PHE A 76 -4.81 -12.61 -4.65
CA PHE A 76 -4.19 -11.98 -3.48
C PHE A 76 -2.67 -11.93 -3.58
N GLY A 77 -2.08 -10.79 -3.15
CA GLY A 77 -0.65 -10.60 -3.09
C GLY A 77 0.00 -10.29 -4.44
N VAL A 78 -0.80 -9.96 -5.45
CA VAL A 78 -0.30 -9.53 -6.75
C VAL A 78 0.52 -8.24 -6.63
N GLY A 79 1.58 -8.13 -7.42
CA GLY A 79 2.37 -6.91 -7.55
C GLY A 79 1.92 -6.03 -8.72
N ILE A 80 2.38 -4.79 -8.73
CA ILE A 80 2.03 -3.81 -9.78
C ILE A 80 2.73 -4.04 -11.12
N HIS A 81 3.73 -4.90 -11.18
CA HIS A 81 4.44 -5.26 -12.42
C HIS A 81 3.98 -6.62 -12.99
N GLY A 82 2.84 -7.16 -12.50
CA GLY A 82 2.33 -8.45 -12.90
C GLY A 82 3.02 -9.64 -12.21
N GLU A 83 3.67 -9.38 -11.07
CA GLU A 83 4.20 -10.47 -10.25
C GLU A 83 3.05 -11.34 -9.75
N PRO A 84 3.18 -12.68 -9.81
CA PRO A 84 2.13 -13.57 -9.38
C PRO A 84 1.75 -13.33 -7.91
N GLY A 85 0.48 -13.47 -7.60
CA GLY A 85 -0.05 -13.42 -6.26
C GLY A 85 0.36 -14.64 -5.42
N ARG A 86 -0.11 -14.66 -4.18
CA ARG A 86 0.08 -15.78 -3.25
C ARG A 86 -0.94 -16.88 -3.47
N ARG A 87 -2.14 -16.49 -3.87
CA ARG A 87 -3.25 -17.41 -4.14
C ARG A 87 -4.33 -16.74 -4.99
N ARG A 88 -5.07 -17.58 -5.69
CA ARG A 88 -6.30 -17.21 -6.40
C ARG A 88 -7.52 -17.76 -5.67
N ASP A 89 -8.54 -16.94 -5.51
CA ASP A 89 -9.81 -17.26 -4.85
C ASP A 89 -10.99 -16.81 -5.72
N LYS A 90 -12.20 -17.27 -5.36
CA LYS A 90 -13.43 -16.71 -5.87
C LYS A 90 -13.68 -15.33 -5.29
N MET A 91 -14.42 -14.48 -6.03
CA MET A 91 -14.80 -13.14 -5.59
C MET A 91 -15.49 -13.18 -4.23
N LYS A 92 -15.09 -12.27 -3.34
CA LYS A 92 -15.63 -12.10 -1.99
C LYS A 92 -16.18 -10.70 -1.81
N SER A 93 -16.90 -10.46 -0.71
CA SER A 93 -17.33 -9.11 -0.34
C SER A 93 -16.13 -8.19 -0.04
N ALA A 94 -16.31 -6.88 -0.22
CA ALA A 94 -15.28 -5.89 0.11
C ALA A 94 -14.81 -6.00 1.57
N GLN A 95 -15.71 -6.35 2.49
CA GLN A 95 -15.35 -6.54 3.89
C GLN A 95 -14.45 -7.76 4.10
N GLU A 96 -14.76 -8.90 3.50
CA GLU A 96 -13.94 -10.11 3.60
C GLU A 96 -12.56 -9.88 2.99
N ILE A 97 -12.51 -9.26 1.79
CA ILE A 97 -11.26 -8.91 1.13
C ILE A 97 -10.41 -8.00 2.03
N THR A 98 -11.00 -6.92 2.57
CA THR A 98 -10.31 -5.99 3.44
C THR A 98 -9.77 -6.67 4.70
N ASN A 99 -10.56 -7.56 5.30
CA ASN A 99 -10.15 -8.31 6.49
C ASN A 99 -8.92 -9.17 6.19
N GLU A 100 -8.94 -9.93 5.09
CA GLU A 100 -7.82 -10.80 4.71
C GLU A 100 -6.53 -10.03 4.39
N LEU A 101 -6.65 -8.87 3.72
CA LEU A 101 -5.50 -7.99 3.46
C LEU A 101 -4.90 -7.48 4.77
N LEU A 102 -5.73 -7.01 5.70
CA LEU A 102 -5.29 -6.50 6.99
C LEU A 102 -4.75 -7.57 7.92
N GLU A 103 -5.32 -8.77 7.91
CA GLU A 103 -4.81 -9.89 8.70
C GLU A 103 -3.38 -10.23 8.28
N ALA A 104 -3.12 -10.35 6.98
CA ALA A 104 -1.78 -10.62 6.45
C ALA A 104 -0.77 -9.52 6.84
N ILE A 105 -1.19 -8.24 6.82
CA ILE A 105 -0.33 -7.12 7.23
C ILE A 105 -0.11 -7.13 8.75
N ASN A 106 -1.16 -7.37 9.54
CA ASN A 106 -1.06 -7.39 11.00
C ASN A 106 -0.20 -8.56 11.52
N GLU A 107 -0.22 -9.71 10.86
CA GLU A 107 0.65 -10.84 11.19
C GLU A 107 2.14 -10.50 11.00
N ASP A 108 2.44 -9.70 10.00
CA ASP A 108 3.79 -9.27 9.66
C ASP A 108 4.27 -8.10 10.54
N LEU A 109 3.49 -7.02 10.61
CA LEU A 109 3.86 -5.81 11.36
C LEU A 109 3.64 -5.90 12.85
N LYS A 110 2.66 -6.69 13.30
CA LYS A 110 2.27 -6.85 14.71
C LYS A 110 2.13 -5.49 15.42
N PRO A 111 1.21 -4.62 14.95
CA PRO A 111 1.00 -3.34 15.62
C PRO A 111 0.49 -3.56 17.05
N GLU A 112 0.99 -2.76 17.97
CA GLU A 112 0.59 -2.81 19.38
C GLU A 112 -0.72 -2.05 19.61
N THR A 113 -1.39 -2.33 20.73
CA THR A 113 -2.57 -1.56 21.16
C THR A 113 -2.20 -0.10 21.37
N ASN A 114 -3.02 0.82 20.85
CA ASN A 114 -2.81 2.27 20.82
C ASN A 114 -1.62 2.74 19.94
N GLU A 115 -0.99 1.85 19.18
CA GLU A 115 0.05 2.27 18.23
C GLU A 115 -0.55 3.16 17.14
N GLU A 116 0.15 4.23 16.82
CA GLU A 116 -0.25 5.15 15.75
C GLU A 116 0.23 4.63 14.40
N ILE A 117 -0.67 4.66 13.42
CA ILE A 117 -0.36 4.21 12.06
C ILE A 117 -0.78 5.25 11.01
N LEU A 118 -0.13 5.16 9.85
CA LEU A 118 -0.65 5.64 8.58
C LEU A 118 -1.39 4.49 7.90
N LEU A 119 -2.66 4.71 7.54
CA LEU A 119 -3.44 3.82 6.68
C LEU A 119 -3.42 4.36 5.24
N PHE A 120 -2.85 3.62 4.32
CA PHE A 120 -2.85 3.97 2.91
C PHE A 120 -3.63 2.92 2.11
N VAL A 121 -4.73 3.35 1.48
CA VAL A 121 -5.52 2.54 0.53
C VAL A 121 -5.20 3.03 -0.87
N ASN A 122 -4.54 2.21 -1.65
CA ASN A 122 -4.09 2.54 -2.99
C ASN A 122 -4.81 1.69 -4.04
N GLY A 123 -5.43 2.35 -5.01
CA GLY A 123 -5.99 1.68 -6.19
C GLY A 123 -4.90 1.32 -7.20
N MET A 124 -5.12 0.26 -7.96
CA MET A 124 -4.17 -0.20 -8.98
C MET A 124 -4.40 0.42 -10.37
N GLY A 125 -5.36 1.35 -10.49
CA GLY A 125 -5.65 2.13 -11.69
C GLY A 125 -7.08 2.00 -12.19
N GLY A 126 -7.64 0.79 -12.22
CA GLY A 126 -8.98 0.51 -12.70
C GLY A 126 -10.07 0.53 -11.62
N THR A 127 -9.74 0.71 -10.35
CA THR A 127 -10.73 0.74 -9.26
C THR A 127 -11.19 2.16 -8.96
N PRO A 128 -12.50 2.43 -8.97
CA PRO A 128 -13.07 3.73 -8.66
C PRO A 128 -12.74 4.19 -7.23
N LEU A 129 -12.60 5.50 -7.05
CA LEU A 129 -12.29 6.08 -5.75
C LEU A 129 -13.35 5.76 -4.67
N THR A 130 -14.61 5.64 -5.05
CA THR A 130 -15.70 5.24 -4.16
C THR A 130 -15.50 3.87 -3.54
N GLU A 131 -14.98 2.91 -4.30
CA GLU A 131 -14.65 1.57 -3.80
C GLU A 131 -13.41 1.59 -2.90
N LEU A 132 -12.43 2.44 -3.19
CA LEU A 132 -11.27 2.64 -2.31
C LEU A 132 -11.70 3.22 -0.95
N TYR A 133 -12.68 4.12 -0.91
CA TYR A 133 -13.26 4.61 0.35
C TYR A 133 -14.04 3.54 1.10
N LEU A 134 -14.71 2.61 0.41
CA LEU A 134 -15.35 1.46 1.05
C LEU A 134 -14.31 0.54 1.73
N ILE A 135 -13.19 0.29 1.04
CA ILE A 135 -12.06 -0.46 1.62
C ILE A 135 -11.50 0.28 2.83
N TYR A 136 -11.35 1.61 2.74
CA TYR A 136 -10.88 2.43 3.86
C TYR A 136 -11.82 2.32 5.08
N ASP A 137 -13.12 2.43 4.88
CA ASP A 137 -14.11 2.32 5.98
C ASP A 137 -14.05 0.95 6.65
N ASN A 138 -14.02 -0.14 5.87
CA ASN A 138 -13.86 -1.49 6.39
C ASN A 138 -12.55 -1.65 7.17
N ALA A 139 -11.45 -1.12 6.65
CA ALA A 139 -10.14 -1.15 7.30
C ALA A 139 -10.14 -0.38 8.62
N LYS A 140 -10.71 0.83 8.61
CA LYS A 140 -10.85 1.66 9.80
C LYS A 140 -11.64 0.93 10.89
N ASN A 141 -12.80 0.38 10.55
CA ASN A 141 -13.65 -0.34 11.50
C ASN A 141 -12.94 -1.56 12.13
N MET A 142 -12.09 -2.25 11.36
CA MET A 142 -11.31 -3.37 11.87
C MET A 142 -10.16 -2.92 12.79
N LEU A 143 -9.46 -1.85 12.43
CA LEU A 143 -8.35 -1.29 13.22
C LEU A 143 -8.87 -0.67 14.53
N ASP A 144 -10.01 0.02 14.49
CA ASP A 144 -10.66 0.56 15.68
C ASP A 144 -11.02 -0.56 16.70
N LYS A 145 -11.54 -1.69 16.23
CA LYS A 145 -11.84 -2.87 17.08
C LYS A 145 -10.58 -3.47 17.74
N LYS A 146 -9.43 -3.28 17.12
CA LYS A 146 -8.11 -3.69 17.66
C LYS A 146 -7.44 -2.59 18.50
N ASN A 147 -8.09 -1.44 18.68
CA ASN A 147 -7.53 -0.26 19.33
C ASN A 147 -6.22 0.21 18.69
N ILE A 148 -6.12 0.16 17.37
CA ILE A 148 -5.01 0.71 16.59
C ILE A 148 -5.44 2.09 16.07
N LYS A 149 -4.63 3.12 16.36
CA LYS A 149 -4.99 4.51 16.06
C LYS A 149 -4.53 4.92 14.67
N ILE A 150 -5.47 5.25 13.78
CA ILE A 150 -5.18 5.86 12.48
C ILE A 150 -4.91 7.35 12.70
N SER A 151 -3.66 7.76 12.65
CA SER A 151 -3.24 9.16 12.81
C SER A 151 -3.10 9.89 11.49
N ARG A 152 -2.82 9.19 10.43
CA ARG A 152 -2.77 9.71 9.06
C ARG A 152 -3.36 8.71 8.08
N SER A 153 -3.89 9.23 6.97
CA SER A 153 -4.43 8.39 5.91
C SER A 153 -4.15 8.96 4.53
N LEU A 154 -4.12 8.07 3.55
CA LEU A 154 -4.08 8.41 2.14
C LEU A 154 -4.96 7.43 1.37
N VAL A 155 -5.83 7.93 0.48
CA VAL A 155 -6.70 7.09 -0.35
C VAL A 155 -6.66 7.60 -1.78
N GLY A 156 -6.35 6.74 -2.73
CA GLY A 156 -6.32 7.11 -4.14
C GLY A 156 -5.46 6.20 -5.01
N ASN A 157 -5.35 6.53 -6.28
CA ASN A 157 -4.52 5.82 -7.26
C ASN A 157 -3.15 6.51 -7.35
N TYR A 158 -2.19 6.11 -6.54
CA TYR A 158 -0.84 6.69 -6.49
C TYR A 158 0.24 5.76 -7.02
N CYS A 159 0.08 4.45 -6.86
CA CYS A 159 1.00 3.44 -7.34
C CYS A 159 0.21 2.40 -8.12
N THR A 160 0.12 2.59 -9.44
CA THR A 160 -0.84 1.89 -10.30
C THR A 160 -0.16 0.88 -11.21
N SER A 161 -0.97 -0.01 -11.76
CA SER A 161 -0.60 -0.98 -12.80
C SER A 161 -1.56 -0.82 -13.99
N LEU A 162 -1.41 0.30 -14.71
CA LEU A 162 -2.25 0.65 -15.88
C LEU A 162 -3.75 0.60 -15.52
N GLU A 163 -4.54 -0.21 -16.23
CA GLU A 163 -5.98 -0.38 -16.05
C GLU A 163 -6.37 -1.52 -15.08
N MET A 164 -5.41 -2.09 -14.34
CA MET A 164 -5.69 -3.18 -13.41
C MET A 164 -6.76 -2.79 -12.40
N GLN A 165 -7.83 -3.56 -12.33
CA GLN A 165 -8.81 -3.46 -11.26
C GLN A 165 -8.24 -4.16 -10.03
N GLY A 166 -8.14 -3.45 -8.94
CA GLY A 166 -7.56 -3.94 -7.72
C GLY A 166 -7.22 -2.83 -6.74
N ALA A 167 -6.82 -3.23 -5.57
CA ALA A 167 -6.39 -2.31 -4.53
C ALA A 167 -5.32 -2.94 -3.65
N SER A 168 -4.57 -2.09 -2.95
CA SER A 168 -3.67 -2.52 -1.89
C SER A 168 -3.89 -1.69 -0.63
N ILE A 169 -3.67 -2.31 0.51
CA ILE A 169 -3.57 -1.65 1.81
C ILE A 169 -2.12 -1.64 2.23
N THR A 170 -1.66 -0.49 2.68
CA THR A 170 -0.37 -0.33 3.33
C THR A 170 -0.60 0.25 4.72
N LEU A 171 -0.09 -0.42 5.75
CA LEU A 171 0.04 0.15 7.09
C LEU A 171 1.48 0.53 7.34
N THR A 172 1.70 1.70 7.92
CA THR A 172 3.02 2.11 8.39
C THR A 172 2.90 2.56 9.84
N LYS A 173 3.66 1.93 10.74
CA LYS A 173 3.79 2.36 12.13
C LYS A 173 4.44 3.74 12.18
N LEU A 174 3.96 4.59 13.07
CA LEU A 174 4.37 5.98 13.16
C LEU A 174 5.10 6.25 14.48
N ASP A 175 6.13 7.06 14.39
CA ASP A 175 6.75 7.76 15.49
C ASP A 175 6.87 9.25 15.14
N GLU A 176 7.40 10.06 16.04
CA GLU A 176 7.53 11.51 15.85
C GLU A 176 8.33 11.89 14.59
N GLU A 177 9.40 11.17 14.29
CA GLU A 177 10.23 11.42 13.11
C GLU A 177 9.46 11.08 11.83
N LEU A 178 8.80 9.92 11.80
CA LEU A 178 8.00 9.49 10.64
C LEU A 178 6.78 10.39 10.41
N LEU A 179 6.15 10.89 11.47
CA LEU A 179 5.08 11.88 11.38
C LEU A 179 5.58 13.22 10.84
N LYS A 180 6.68 13.74 11.40
CA LYS A 180 7.29 15.00 10.95
C LYS A 180 7.52 15.00 9.44
N HIS A 181 8.16 13.96 8.91
CA HIS A 181 8.46 13.86 7.48
C HIS A 181 7.24 13.53 6.62
N TRP A 182 6.21 12.87 7.17
CA TRP A 182 4.95 12.70 6.47
C TRP A 182 4.17 14.00 6.35
N ASP A 183 4.13 14.82 7.39
CA ASP A 183 3.38 16.07 7.44
C ASP A 183 4.07 17.23 6.70
N SER A 184 5.33 17.07 6.33
CA SER A 184 6.04 18.05 5.50
C SER A 184 5.32 18.30 4.19
N SER A 185 5.32 19.55 3.75
CA SER A 185 4.72 19.94 2.49
C SER A 185 5.36 19.23 1.30
N VAL A 186 4.56 18.94 0.28
CA VAL A 186 5.02 18.38 -0.99
C VAL A 186 4.21 18.98 -2.14
N HIS A 187 4.88 19.29 -3.21
CA HIS A 187 4.27 19.80 -4.43
C HIS A 187 4.88 19.09 -5.64
N THR A 188 4.17 18.09 -6.14
CA THR A 188 4.52 17.37 -7.36
C THR A 188 3.36 17.44 -8.36
N ALA A 189 3.54 16.91 -9.55
CA ALA A 189 2.46 16.81 -10.53
C ALA A 189 1.27 15.98 -10.04
N ALA A 190 1.53 14.94 -9.23
CA ALA A 190 0.53 13.98 -8.78
C ALA A 190 0.08 14.18 -7.33
N MET A 191 0.83 14.90 -6.51
CA MET A 191 0.54 15.06 -5.09
C MET A 191 0.83 16.47 -4.60
N ARG A 192 -0.18 17.06 -3.94
CA ARG A 192 -0.04 18.31 -3.21
C ARG A 192 -0.49 18.09 -1.76
N TRP A 193 0.35 18.50 -0.82
CA TRP A 193 0.13 18.29 0.60
C TRP A 193 0.73 19.45 1.38
N GLY A 194 -0.06 20.14 2.22
CA GLY A 194 0.42 21.24 3.04
C GLY A 194 0.88 22.51 2.29
N VAL A 195 0.43 22.70 1.04
CA VAL A 195 0.74 23.86 0.18
C VAL A 195 -0.51 24.40 -0.49
#